data_951e0a7da66c504f075f51cf0cbab7f7
#
_entry.id   951e0a7da66c504f075f51cf0cbab7f7
#
_cell.length_a   1.000
_cell.length_b   1.000
_cell.length_c   1.000
_cell.angle_alpha   90.00
_cell.angle_beta   90.00
_cell.angle_gamma   90.00
#
_symmetry.space_group_name_H-M   'P 1'
#
loop_
_entity.id
_entity.type
_entity.pdbx_description
1 polymer ?
#
loop_
_entity_poly.entity_id
_entity_poly.type
_entity_poly.pdbx_seq_one_letter_code
_entity_poly.pdbx_strand_id
1 'polypeptide(L)'
;MPGKRPINADLPPSEASKPVELSPSPAATPSASEKEAKTPAVKPEVKAAKRRRKSIPAALKAVAGLVVVAIVFLVAAVLGGGSANKDEPTPAPAPSPSPAGDQKETPAAEAAEELGYPAFATNNTTRVGGSDPATTAAGVALAVFPSATPAQRPAAVALVDEADWQGAIAASVLMAAPVRAPLLVSSEGDLPEPTSQALDALQPQGSGNTDGAQAFTVGEVPTPDGLSATAIKAGEPAEIAAEIATLRDKLIDGPPQHIVLASEAESEFAMPAAAWAARSGDPVLFSGAKKLPAATLMALKRHPKVPVYVLGPSSAISSDVVREVARVDKRVKRVSGEDPVENAIALARYASGDFGWNINDPGHGFVVARSDSPLTGAVAAPLSASGTWGPLLLTDDADTLPKALRGYLLDVKPGYTTDPTRAFYNHVWVIGDQEAIDVNQQAEIDQLAELAKIGGGE
;
A
#
# COMPACT_ATOMS: atom_id res chain seq x y z
N MET A 1 -48.08 -23.89 46.15
CA MET A 1 -49.30 -23.10 46.18
C MET A 1 -49.17 -21.92 47.15
N PRO A 2 -49.79 -20.75 46.89
CA PRO A 2 -50.22 -20.07 45.66
C PRO A 2 -49.46 -18.74 45.47
N GLY A 3 -49.60 -17.90 44.54
CA GLY A 3 -50.58 -17.61 43.55
C GLY A 3 -50.12 -16.58 42.51
N LYS A 4 -50.77 -16.63 41.42
CA LYS A 4 -50.69 -15.73 40.25
C LYS A 4 -51.17 -14.30 40.53
N ARG A 5 -50.64 -13.29 39.86
CA ARG A 5 -51.42 -12.34 39.03
C ARG A 5 -50.52 -11.52 38.10
N PRO A 6 -50.99 -11.24 36.87
CA PRO A 6 -50.31 -10.41 35.86
C PRO A 6 -50.76 -8.96 35.98
N ILE A 7 -49.92 -8.02 35.53
CA ILE A 7 -50.31 -6.63 35.31
C ILE A 7 -50.03 -6.31 33.84
N ASN A 8 -51.13 -6.21 33.06
CA ASN A 8 -51.16 -5.49 31.80
C ASN A 8 -51.10 -3.99 32.07
N ALA A 9 -50.31 -3.26 31.36
CA ALA A 9 -50.44 -1.82 31.24
C ALA A 9 -50.34 -1.46 29.74
N ASP A 10 -51.43 -0.95 29.22
CA ASP A 10 -51.65 -0.43 27.90
C ASP A 10 -50.70 0.73 27.60
N LEU A 11 -50.06 0.71 26.41
CA LEU A 11 -49.44 1.86 25.80
C LEU A 11 -50.30 2.31 24.62
N PRO A 12 -50.55 3.62 24.45
CA PRO A 12 -51.38 4.14 23.37
C PRO A 12 -50.61 4.13 22.01
N PRO A 13 -51.28 4.11 20.88
CA PRO A 13 -50.69 4.01 19.56
C PRO A 13 -49.98 5.32 19.15
N SER A 14 -48.78 5.17 18.59
CA SER A 14 -47.98 6.24 18.03
C SER A 14 -48.65 6.77 16.73
N GLU A 15 -48.88 8.06 16.71
CA GLU A 15 -49.38 8.78 15.51
C GLU A 15 -48.37 8.73 14.37
N ALA A 16 -48.86 8.36 13.18
CA ALA A 16 -48.15 8.37 11.94
C ALA A 16 -47.85 9.82 11.50
N SER A 17 -46.56 10.16 11.41
CA SER A 17 -46.09 11.44 10.88
C SER A 17 -46.33 11.50 9.35
N LYS A 18 -47.03 12.53 8.89
CA LYS A 18 -47.28 12.85 7.47
C LYS A 18 -45.99 13.33 6.79
N PRO A 19 -45.81 13.10 5.48
CA PRO A 19 -44.67 13.62 4.72
C PRO A 19 -44.71 15.14 4.61
N VAL A 20 -43.58 15.78 4.77
CA VAL A 20 -43.39 17.21 4.54
C VAL A 20 -43.10 17.43 3.06
N GLU A 21 -44.00 18.15 2.37
CA GLU A 21 -43.81 18.67 1.02
C GLU A 21 -42.79 19.82 1.03
N LEU A 22 -41.73 19.67 0.27
CA LEU A 22 -40.73 20.72 0.01
C LEU A 22 -41.18 21.55 -1.17
N SER A 23 -41.54 22.80 -0.93
CA SER A 23 -41.81 23.80 -1.97
C SER A 23 -40.53 24.28 -2.63
N PRO A 24 -40.52 24.57 -3.94
CA PRO A 24 -39.32 25.04 -4.64
C PRO A 24 -39.07 26.53 -4.40
N SER A 25 -37.79 26.86 -4.18
CA SER A 25 -37.29 28.24 -4.05
C SER A 25 -37.21 28.93 -5.42
N PRO A 26 -37.53 30.23 -5.52
CA PRO A 26 -37.61 30.91 -6.82
C PRO A 26 -36.22 31.33 -7.35
N ALA A 27 -36.10 31.27 -8.66
CA ALA A 27 -34.96 31.70 -9.45
C ALA A 27 -34.73 33.21 -9.36
N ALA A 28 -33.47 33.61 -9.15
CA ALA A 28 -33.01 35.00 -9.19
C ALA A 28 -32.63 35.38 -10.63
N THR A 29 -33.26 36.41 -11.12
CA THR A 29 -33.01 37.09 -12.40
C THR A 29 -31.83 38.08 -12.25
N PRO A 30 -30.98 38.28 -13.29
CA PRO A 30 -29.88 39.23 -13.20
C PRO A 30 -30.34 40.66 -13.55
N SER A 31 -29.91 41.62 -12.72
CA SER A 31 -30.07 43.05 -12.99
C SER A 31 -28.78 43.63 -13.54
N ALA A 32 -28.86 44.24 -14.71
CA ALA A 32 -27.80 45.01 -15.33
C ALA A 32 -27.78 46.43 -14.76
N SER A 33 -26.57 46.96 -14.50
CA SER A 33 -26.32 48.42 -14.68
C SER A 33 -24.83 48.65 -14.94
N GLU A 34 -24.58 49.21 -16.11
CA GLU A 34 -23.34 49.84 -16.57
C GLU A 34 -22.91 50.96 -15.65
N LYS A 35 -21.60 51.05 -15.43
CA LYS A 35 -20.89 52.35 -15.53
C LYS A 35 -19.42 52.15 -15.85
N GLU A 36 -19.04 52.65 -17.01
CA GLU A 36 -17.67 52.83 -17.48
C GLU A 36 -16.83 53.68 -16.52
N ALA A 37 -15.60 53.21 -16.26
CA ALA A 37 -14.50 54.05 -15.86
C ALA A 37 -13.23 53.66 -16.61
N LYS A 38 -12.80 54.55 -17.51
CA LYS A 38 -11.55 54.46 -18.25
C LYS A 38 -10.35 54.56 -17.31
N THR A 39 -9.38 53.66 -17.44
CA THR A 39 -8.02 53.85 -16.93
C THR A 39 -7.00 53.27 -17.91
N PRO A 40 -5.83 53.91 -18.12
CA PRO A 40 -5.02 53.71 -19.31
C PRO A 40 -4.13 52.48 -19.25
N ALA A 41 -3.88 51.95 -20.44
CA ALA A 41 -3.03 50.79 -20.70
C ALA A 41 -1.56 51.05 -20.36
N VAL A 42 -0.99 50.24 -19.46
CA VAL A 42 0.45 50.10 -19.30
C VAL A 42 0.84 48.75 -19.96
N LYS A 43 1.65 48.81 -21.02
CA LYS A 43 2.26 47.67 -21.67
C LYS A 43 3.41 47.17 -20.80
N PRO A 44 3.48 45.90 -20.43
CA PRO A 44 4.75 45.31 -19.98
C PRO A 44 5.55 44.80 -21.18
N GLU A 45 6.73 45.36 -21.35
CA GLU A 45 7.77 44.89 -22.27
C GLU A 45 8.33 43.55 -21.75
N VAL A 46 7.97 42.45 -22.37
CA VAL A 46 8.54 41.12 -22.05
C VAL A 46 9.83 40.96 -22.84
N LYS A 47 10.98 41.15 -22.22
CA LYS A 47 12.28 40.74 -22.75
C LYS A 47 12.34 39.19 -22.78
N ALA A 48 12.25 38.62 -23.95
CA ALA A 48 12.43 37.20 -24.22
C ALA A 48 13.88 36.77 -23.94
N ALA A 49 14.13 36.14 -22.82
CA ALA A 49 15.38 35.44 -22.55
C ALA A 49 15.43 34.15 -23.39
N LYS A 50 16.29 34.12 -24.40
CA LYS A 50 16.62 32.93 -25.19
C LYS A 50 17.28 31.89 -24.32
N ARG A 51 16.51 30.96 -23.79
CA ARG A 51 17.02 29.71 -23.17
C ARG A 51 17.59 28.84 -24.30
N ARG A 52 18.91 28.74 -24.37
CA ARG A 52 19.61 27.72 -25.19
C ARG A 52 19.21 26.32 -24.69
N ARG A 53 18.40 25.62 -25.47
CA ARG A 53 18.20 24.19 -25.31
C ARG A 53 19.52 23.48 -25.59
N LYS A 54 20.16 22.92 -24.57
CA LYS A 54 21.22 21.94 -24.75
C LYS A 54 20.61 20.67 -25.33
N SER A 55 21.00 20.30 -26.52
CA SER A 55 20.62 19.03 -27.14
C SER A 55 21.24 17.88 -26.35
N ILE A 56 20.40 16.91 -25.95
CA ILE A 56 20.84 15.66 -25.33
C ILE A 56 21.61 14.84 -26.37
N PRO A 57 22.81 14.30 -26.05
CA PRO A 57 23.59 13.48 -26.97
C PRO A 57 22.81 12.27 -27.48
N ALA A 58 22.97 11.92 -28.74
CA ALA A 58 22.26 10.82 -29.41
C ALA A 58 22.49 9.43 -28.74
N ALA A 59 23.57 9.27 -27.99
CA ALA A 59 23.87 8.04 -27.23
C ALA A 59 22.87 7.71 -26.14
N LEU A 60 22.19 8.72 -25.52
CA LEU A 60 21.23 8.47 -24.46
C LEU A 60 19.86 8.00 -24.97
N LYS A 61 19.59 8.21 -26.29
CA LYS A 61 18.33 7.74 -26.92
C LYS A 61 18.40 6.27 -27.35
N ALA A 62 19.59 5.72 -27.53
CA ALA A 62 19.79 4.32 -27.93
C ALA A 62 19.57 3.34 -26.76
N VAL A 63 19.89 3.73 -25.51
CA VAL A 63 19.74 2.88 -24.33
C VAL A 63 18.27 2.73 -23.92
N ALA A 64 17.46 3.78 -24.03
CA ALA A 64 16.04 3.71 -23.73
C ALA A 64 15.24 2.85 -24.74
N GLY A 65 15.70 2.77 -26.01
CA GLY A 65 15.09 1.93 -27.03
C GLY A 65 15.39 0.44 -26.86
N LEU A 66 16.54 0.09 -26.31
CA LEU A 66 17.00 -1.31 -26.19
C LEU A 66 16.30 -2.05 -25.06
N VAL A 67 15.90 -1.36 -23.98
CA VAL A 67 15.16 -1.96 -22.85
C VAL A 67 13.71 -2.28 -23.26
N VAL A 68 13.07 -1.43 -24.06
CA VAL A 68 11.70 -1.67 -24.55
C VAL A 68 11.68 -2.83 -25.58
N VAL A 69 12.70 -2.96 -26.41
CA VAL A 69 12.81 -4.07 -27.39
C VAL A 69 13.07 -5.41 -26.70
N ALA A 70 13.82 -5.47 -25.60
CA ALA A 70 14.08 -6.71 -24.88
C ALA A 70 12.82 -7.27 -24.21
N ILE A 71 11.92 -6.41 -23.69
CA ILE A 71 10.64 -6.83 -23.08
C ILE A 71 9.65 -7.32 -24.16
N VAL A 72 9.64 -6.69 -25.32
CA VAL A 72 8.77 -7.10 -26.44
C VAL A 72 9.22 -8.43 -27.07
N PHE A 73 10.52 -8.72 -27.13
CA PHE A 73 11.01 -10.00 -27.66
C PHE A 73 10.76 -11.19 -26.71
N LEU A 74 10.69 -10.97 -25.40
CA LEU A 74 10.37 -12.06 -24.45
C LEU A 74 8.89 -12.49 -24.54
N VAL A 75 7.98 -11.55 -24.86
CA VAL A 75 6.55 -11.83 -25.07
C VAL A 75 6.28 -12.43 -26.45
N ALA A 76 7.03 -12.06 -27.49
CA ALA A 76 6.83 -12.55 -28.84
C ALA A 76 7.36 -14.01 -29.06
N ALA A 77 8.32 -14.47 -28.25
CA ALA A 77 8.85 -15.84 -28.35
C ALA A 77 7.87 -16.91 -27.81
N VAL A 78 6.85 -16.51 -27.08
CA VAL A 78 5.81 -17.44 -26.54
C VAL A 78 4.60 -17.55 -27.49
N LEU A 79 4.42 -16.61 -28.45
CA LEU A 79 3.22 -16.52 -29.28
C LEU A 79 3.43 -16.76 -30.77
N GLY A 80 4.61 -17.16 -31.23
CA GLY A 80 4.91 -17.27 -32.64
C GLY A 80 5.35 -18.68 -33.11
N GLY A 81 4.40 -19.52 -33.46
CA GLY A 81 4.74 -20.76 -34.16
C GLY A 81 3.53 -21.64 -34.49
N GLY A 82 2.99 -21.51 -35.70
CA GLY A 82 2.00 -22.47 -36.17
C GLY A 82 1.27 -22.04 -37.43
N SER A 83 1.84 -22.33 -38.59
CA SER A 83 1.19 -22.19 -39.90
C SER A 83 0.14 -23.27 -40.12
N ALA A 84 -0.88 -22.91 -40.88
CA ALA A 84 -2.07 -23.67 -41.17
C ALA A 84 -1.84 -25.06 -41.79
N ASN A 85 -2.63 -26.04 -41.36
CA ASN A 85 -3.26 -27.02 -42.25
C ASN A 85 -4.60 -27.48 -41.68
N LYS A 86 -5.59 -27.48 -42.58
CA LYS A 86 -6.94 -28.00 -42.34
C LYS A 86 -6.90 -29.53 -42.23
N ASP A 87 -7.37 -30.04 -41.13
CA ASP A 87 -8.14 -31.27 -41.02
C ASP A 87 -8.62 -31.38 -39.56
N GLU A 88 -9.92 -31.51 -39.40
CA GLU A 88 -10.62 -31.54 -38.14
C GLU A 88 -10.44 -32.90 -37.47
N PRO A 89 -9.88 -32.99 -36.25
CA PRO A 89 -10.02 -34.20 -35.43
C PRO A 89 -10.87 -33.92 -34.19
N THR A 90 -11.77 -34.87 -33.96
CA THR A 90 -12.58 -35.13 -32.78
C THR A 90 -11.84 -34.80 -31.47
N PRO A 91 -12.50 -34.15 -30.47
CA PRO A 91 -11.84 -33.83 -29.21
C PRO A 91 -11.44 -35.10 -28.44
N ALA A 92 -10.15 -35.21 -28.17
CA ALA A 92 -9.61 -36.22 -27.28
C ALA A 92 -10.02 -35.91 -25.81
N PRO A 93 -10.25 -36.93 -24.98
CA PRO A 93 -10.57 -36.74 -23.58
C PRO A 93 -9.41 -36.05 -22.86
N ALA A 94 -9.75 -35.12 -21.94
CA ALA A 94 -8.78 -34.40 -21.10
C ALA A 94 -7.84 -35.39 -20.38
N PRO A 95 -6.53 -35.13 -20.33
CA PRO A 95 -5.62 -35.93 -19.56
C PRO A 95 -5.98 -35.86 -18.07
N SER A 96 -6.16 -37.02 -17.46
CA SER A 96 -6.26 -37.18 -16.01
C SER A 96 -5.00 -36.59 -15.34
N PRO A 97 -5.11 -35.94 -14.18
CA PRO A 97 -3.94 -35.45 -13.47
C PRO A 97 -3.03 -36.64 -13.14
N SER A 98 -1.79 -36.58 -13.61
CA SER A 98 -0.75 -37.51 -13.19
C SER A 98 -0.54 -37.38 -11.69
N PRO A 99 -0.33 -38.49 -10.95
CA PRO A 99 0.04 -38.40 -9.55
C PRO A 99 1.35 -37.61 -9.43
N ALA A 100 1.42 -36.74 -8.45
CA ALA A 100 2.62 -36.00 -8.10
C ALA A 100 3.76 -36.98 -7.84
N GLY A 101 4.64 -37.15 -8.82
CA GLY A 101 5.92 -37.79 -8.61
C GLY A 101 6.80 -36.87 -7.83
N ASP A 102 7.55 -37.38 -6.85
CA ASP A 102 8.59 -36.70 -6.11
C ASP A 102 9.49 -35.92 -7.08
N GLN A 103 9.16 -34.63 -7.33
CA GLN A 103 10.06 -33.71 -7.99
C GLN A 103 11.11 -33.36 -6.94
N LYS A 104 12.30 -33.92 -7.10
CA LYS A 104 13.46 -33.53 -6.35
C LYS A 104 13.63 -32.02 -6.53
N GLU A 105 13.40 -31.27 -5.46
CA GLU A 105 13.54 -29.82 -5.46
C GLU A 105 14.93 -29.43 -6.00
N THR A 106 14.96 -28.45 -6.87
CA THR A 106 16.24 -27.96 -7.39
C THR A 106 16.83 -26.99 -6.36
N PRO A 107 18.17 -26.92 -6.22
CA PRO A 107 18.80 -25.97 -5.28
C PRO A 107 18.36 -24.52 -5.46
N ALA A 108 17.91 -24.16 -6.64
CA ALA A 108 17.38 -22.82 -6.91
C ALA A 108 15.95 -22.62 -6.37
N ALA A 109 15.15 -23.68 -6.33
CA ALA A 109 13.81 -23.62 -5.74
C ALA A 109 13.90 -23.56 -4.20
N GLU A 110 14.79 -24.35 -3.60
CA GLU A 110 15.08 -24.31 -2.16
C GLU A 110 15.58 -22.91 -1.74
N ALA A 111 16.52 -22.31 -2.47
CA ALA A 111 17.02 -20.96 -2.19
C ALA A 111 15.95 -19.89 -2.39
N ALA A 112 15.05 -20.03 -3.37
CA ALA A 112 13.95 -19.11 -3.58
C ALA A 112 12.93 -19.19 -2.43
N GLU A 113 12.63 -20.39 -1.96
CA GLU A 113 11.73 -20.61 -0.83
C GLU A 113 12.33 -20.06 0.48
N GLU A 114 13.61 -20.35 0.74
CA GLU A 114 14.34 -19.87 1.93
C GLU A 114 14.40 -18.33 2.00
N LEU A 115 14.51 -17.64 0.85
CA LEU A 115 14.50 -16.18 0.78
C LEU A 115 13.09 -15.57 0.62
N GLY A 116 12.04 -16.38 0.63
CA GLY A 116 10.67 -15.90 0.38
C GLY A 116 10.48 -15.30 -1.01
N TYR A 117 11.34 -15.65 -1.98
CA TYR A 117 11.18 -15.24 -3.36
C TYR A 117 9.90 -15.85 -3.94
N PRO A 118 9.30 -15.31 -5.05
CA PRO A 118 7.99 -15.77 -5.49
C PRO A 118 7.97 -17.28 -5.65
N ALA A 119 7.60 -17.96 -4.58
CA ALA A 119 7.55 -19.42 -4.52
C ALA A 119 6.40 -19.97 -5.36
N PHE A 120 5.35 -19.15 -5.52
CA PHE A 120 4.15 -19.54 -6.22
C PHE A 120 3.48 -18.34 -6.90
N ALA A 121 3.36 -18.39 -8.21
CA ALA A 121 2.65 -17.37 -8.99
C ALA A 121 1.57 -18.05 -9.86
N THR A 122 0.43 -17.40 -9.98
CA THR A 122 -0.65 -17.72 -10.89
C THR A 122 -0.74 -16.64 -11.99
N ASN A 123 -1.86 -16.59 -12.72
CA ASN A 123 -2.02 -15.58 -13.77
C ASN A 123 -2.06 -14.15 -13.22
N ASN A 124 -2.72 -13.95 -12.08
CA ASN A 124 -3.04 -12.62 -11.52
C ASN A 124 -2.54 -12.45 -10.09
N THR A 125 -1.97 -13.49 -9.48
CA THR A 125 -1.41 -13.41 -8.14
C THR A 125 0.05 -13.84 -8.12
N THR A 126 0.82 -13.27 -7.21
CA THR A 126 2.18 -13.70 -6.90
C THR A 126 2.34 -13.75 -5.40
N ARG A 127 2.73 -14.91 -4.87
CA ARG A 127 3.05 -15.07 -3.46
C ARG A 127 4.48 -14.65 -3.20
N VAL A 128 4.67 -13.87 -2.13
CA VAL A 128 5.99 -13.46 -1.62
C VAL A 128 6.00 -13.62 -0.11
N GLY A 129 7.07 -14.18 0.41
CA GLY A 129 7.28 -14.35 1.83
C GLY A 129 7.42 -15.81 2.23
N GLY A 130 7.76 -16.02 3.47
CA GLY A 130 7.95 -17.31 4.11
C GLY A 130 7.12 -17.42 5.38
N SER A 131 7.50 -18.36 6.23
CA SER A 131 6.84 -18.66 7.50
C SER A 131 7.10 -17.63 8.60
N ASP A 132 8.07 -16.73 8.40
CA ASP A 132 8.49 -15.74 9.38
C ASP A 132 8.67 -14.34 8.77
N PRO A 133 8.66 -13.27 9.61
CA PRO A 133 8.77 -11.90 9.12
C PRO A 133 10.11 -11.57 8.44
N ALA A 134 11.23 -12.17 8.87
CA ALA A 134 12.55 -11.88 8.29
C ALA A 134 12.67 -12.44 6.87
N THR A 135 12.23 -13.67 6.65
CA THR A 135 12.13 -14.29 5.32
C THR A 135 11.17 -13.51 4.41
N THR A 136 10.03 -13.08 4.96
CA THR A 136 9.07 -12.26 4.21
C THR A 136 9.66 -10.91 3.81
N ALA A 137 10.34 -10.21 4.73
CA ALA A 137 10.98 -8.93 4.46
C ALA A 137 12.08 -9.04 3.39
N ALA A 138 12.93 -10.07 3.49
CA ALA A 138 13.98 -10.38 2.53
C ALA A 138 13.39 -10.61 1.13
N GLY A 139 12.36 -11.46 1.02
CA GLY A 139 11.69 -11.74 -0.25
C GLY A 139 11.05 -10.52 -0.89
N VAL A 140 10.36 -9.70 -0.10
CA VAL A 140 9.75 -8.44 -0.57
C VAL A 140 10.83 -7.45 -1.03
N ALA A 141 11.90 -7.27 -0.25
CA ALA A 141 12.98 -6.37 -0.61
C ALA A 141 13.64 -6.76 -1.93
N LEU A 142 13.92 -8.06 -2.14
CA LEU A 142 14.51 -8.59 -3.36
C LEU A 142 13.54 -8.58 -4.55
N ALA A 143 12.24 -8.76 -4.34
CA ALA A 143 11.23 -8.62 -5.39
C ALA A 143 11.17 -7.18 -5.94
N VAL A 144 11.35 -6.18 -5.06
CA VAL A 144 11.34 -4.76 -5.45
C VAL A 144 12.71 -4.29 -5.95
N PHE A 145 13.79 -4.83 -5.41
CA PHE A 145 15.18 -4.49 -5.76
C PHE A 145 15.96 -5.73 -6.16
N PRO A 146 15.83 -6.20 -7.42
CA PRO A 146 16.52 -7.42 -7.87
C PRO A 146 18.05 -7.33 -7.82
N SER A 147 18.61 -6.12 -7.71
CA SER A 147 20.03 -5.81 -7.44
C SER A 147 21.07 -6.45 -8.37
N ALA A 148 20.63 -6.98 -9.51
CA ALA A 148 21.49 -7.59 -10.51
C ALA A 148 22.53 -6.59 -11.08
N THR A 149 22.22 -5.31 -11.06
CA THR A 149 23.12 -4.22 -11.46
C THR A 149 23.12 -3.12 -10.39
N PRO A 150 24.19 -2.29 -10.29
CA PRO A 150 24.23 -1.19 -9.34
C PRO A 150 23.02 -0.24 -9.42
N ALA A 151 22.46 -0.04 -10.59
CA ALA A 151 21.29 0.84 -10.80
C ALA A 151 19.97 0.25 -10.22
N GLN A 152 19.94 -1.04 -9.93
CA GLN A 152 18.80 -1.74 -9.34
C GLN A 152 18.91 -1.90 -7.83
N ARG A 153 20.05 -1.51 -7.23
CA ARG A 153 20.30 -1.60 -5.79
C ARG A 153 19.61 -0.45 -5.07
N PRO A 154 19.08 -0.68 -3.86
CA PRO A 154 18.59 0.42 -3.03
C PRO A 154 19.74 1.31 -2.56
N ALA A 155 19.45 2.58 -2.28
CA ALA A 155 20.43 3.45 -1.65
C ALA A 155 20.66 3.06 -0.19
N ALA A 156 19.60 2.67 0.52
CA ALA A 156 19.63 2.22 1.91
C ALA A 156 18.56 1.15 2.14
N VAL A 157 18.66 0.47 3.28
CA VAL A 157 17.61 -0.38 3.86
C VAL A 157 17.16 0.20 5.19
N ALA A 158 15.95 -0.11 5.64
CA ALA A 158 15.49 0.18 7.00
C ALA A 158 15.43 -1.14 7.79
N LEU A 159 16.08 -1.20 8.93
CA LEU A 159 16.12 -2.37 9.81
C LEU A 159 15.28 -2.09 11.05
N VAL A 160 14.34 -2.98 11.34
CA VAL A 160 13.41 -2.90 12.47
C VAL A 160 13.47 -4.19 13.28
N ASP A 161 13.22 -4.13 14.58
CA ASP A 161 13.11 -5.33 15.40
C ASP A 161 11.78 -6.07 15.11
N GLU A 162 11.78 -7.40 15.17
CA GLU A 162 10.58 -8.21 14.92
C GLU A 162 9.47 -7.97 15.95
N ALA A 163 9.81 -7.50 17.14
CA ALA A 163 8.84 -7.16 18.17
C ALA A 163 8.25 -5.74 18.01
N ASP A 164 8.86 -4.88 17.17
CA ASP A 164 8.46 -3.47 16.99
C ASP A 164 7.65 -3.26 15.70
N TRP A 165 6.41 -3.73 15.68
CA TRP A 165 5.52 -3.50 14.53
C TRP A 165 5.18 -2.00 14.34
N GLN A 166 5.15 -1.19 15.41
CA GLN A 166 4.90 0.24 15.31
C GLN A 166 6.06 0.95 14.61
N GLY A 167 7.29 0.64 15.01
CA GLY A 167 8.49 1.12 14.34
C GLY A 167 8.53 0.73 12.88
N ALA A 168 8.13 -0.50 12.54
CA ALA A 168 8.06 -0.98 11.16
C ALA A 168 7.03 -0.19 10.33
N ILE A 169 5.81 0.02 10.84
CA ILE A 169 4.79 0.84 10.17
C ILE A 169 5.29 2.29 9.98
N ALA A 170 5.89 2.89 11.01
CA ALA A 170 6.42 4.24 10.90
C ALA A 170 7.59 4.31 9.88
N ALA A 171 8.52 3.33 9.91
CA ALA A 171 9.68 3.28 9.01
C ALA A 171 9.30 3.04 7.55
N SER A 172 8.09 2.54 7.26
CA SER A 172 7.62 2.35 5.89
C SER A 172 7.65 3.64 5.06
N VAL A 173 7.61 4.81 5.70
CA VAL A 173 7.75 6.12 5.03
C VAL A 173 9.11 6.28 4.34
N LEU A 174 10.15 5.58 4.81
CA LEU A 174 11.49 5.63 4.21
C LEU A 174 11.56 4.89 2.86
N MET A 175 10.54 4.07 2.54
CA MET A 175 10.41 3.47 1.20
C MET A 175 9.95 4.48 0.15
N ALA A 176 9.34 5.59 0.55
CA ALA A 176 8.90 6.62 -0.39
C ALA A 176 10.09 7.27 -1.14
N ALA A 177 9.83 7.71 -2.36
CA ALA A 177 10.81 8.49 -3.12
C ALA A 177 11.10 9.83 -2.40
N PRO A 178 12.36 10.29 -2.41
CA PRO A 178 13.53 9.79 -3.15
C PRO A 178 14.37 8.75 -2.38
N VAL A 179 14.05 8.43 -1.12
CA VAL A 179 14.87 7.59 -0.22
C VAL A 179 14.88 6.13 -0.68
N ARG A 180 13.68 5.52 -0.85
CA ARG A 180 13.46 4.17 -1.34
C ARG A 180 14.22 3.07 -0.57
N ALA A 181 14.13 3.09 0.76
CA ALA A 181 14.72 2.09 1.64
C ALA A 181 13.68 1.00 1.97
N PRO A 182 13.82 -0.24 1.46
CA PRO A 182 12.96 -1.36 1.86
C PRO A 182 13.22 -1.75 3.31
N LEU A 183 12.21 -2.35 3.98
CA LEU A 183 12.35 -2.82 5.34
C LEU A 183 12.96 -4.23 5.35
N LEU A 184 13.86 -4.45 6.32
CA LEU A 184 14.37 -5.75 6.73
C LEU A 184 14.18 -5.90 8.25
N VAL A 185 14.23 -7.14 8.75
CA VAL A 185 13.91 -7.45 10.14
C VAL A 185 15.13 -7.97 10.88
N SER A 186 15.37 -7.45 12.09
CA SER A 186 16.27 -8.03 13.09
C SER A 186 15.46 -8.78 14.13
N SER A 187 16.09 -9.72 14.82
CA SER A 187 15.47 -10.52 15.88
C SER A 187 16.41 -10.61 17.07
N GLU A 188 15.91 -10.33 18.27
CA GLU A 188 16.67 -10.44 19.53
C GLU A 188 18.04 -9.76 19.53
N GLY A 189 18.22 -8.68 18.79
CA GLY A 189 19.47 -7.94 18.68
C GLY A 189 20.49 -8.52 17.71
N ASP A 190 20.09 -9.52 16.90
CA ASP A 190 20.88 -10.13 15.85
C ASP A 190 20.26 -9.92 14.45
N LEU A 191 21.02 -10.19 13.41
CA LEU A 191 20.53 -10.23 12.04
C LEU A 191 20.25 -11.69 11.65
N PRO A 192 18.96 -12.09 11.50
CA PRO A 192 18.62 -13.43 11.02
C PRO A 192 19.27 -13.74 9.68
N GLU A 193 19.48 -15.02 9.40
CA GLU A 193 20.10 -15.46 8.14
C GLU A 193 19.41 -14.88 6.89
N PRO A 194 18.04 -14.87 6.75
CA PRO A 194 17.40 -14.25 5.61
C PRO A 194 17.71 -12.75 5.45
N THR A 195 17.82 -12.02 6.57
CA THR A 195 18.18 -10.60 6.57
C THR A 195 19.62 -10.39 6.11
N SER A 196 20.55 -11.22 6.62
CA SER A 196 21.96 -11.15 6.22
C SER A 196 22.15 -11.46 4.74
N GLN A 197 21.49 -12.49 4.24
CA GLN A 197 21.51 -12.85 2.80
C GLN A 197 20.89 -11.74 1.94
N ALA A 198 19.78 -11.13 2.38
CA ALA A 198 19.19 -10.01 1.68
C ALA A 198 20.12 -8.79 1.63
N LEU A 199 20.81 -8.46 2.72
CA LEU A 199 21.82 -7.39 2.75
C LEU A 199 22.95 -7.63 1.76
N ASP A 200 23.47 -8.86 1.70
CA ASP A 200 24.52 -9.27 0.78
C ASP A 200 24.08 -9.18 -0.70
N ALA A 201 22.83 -9.50 -0.98
CA ALA A 201 22.27 -9.38 -2.32
C ALA A 201 21.93 -7.93 -2.71
N LEU A 202 21.30 -7.18 -1.82
CA LEU A 202 20.88 -5.79 -2.05
C LEU A 202 22.05 -4.82 -2.17
N GLN A 203 23.11 -5.01 -1.38
CA GLN A 203 24.32 -4.17 -1.38
C GLN A 203 24.00 -2.67 -1.38
N PRO A 204 23.35 -2.12 -0.36
CA PRO A 204 22.94 -0.71 -0.33
C PRO A 204 24.17 0.21 -0.45
N GLN A 205 24.06 1.25 -1.29
CA GLN A 205 25.24 2.01 -1.71
C GLN A 205 25.40 3.37 -1.02
N GLY A 206 24.37 3.81 -0.29
CA GLY A 206 24.28 5.19 0.17
C GLY A 206 24.02 6.17 -0.99
N SER A 207 23.47 7.32 -0.69
CA SER A 207 23.26 8.39 -1.67
C SER A 207 23.07 9.74 -0.99
N GLY A 208 23.05 10.83 -1.77
CA GLY A 208 22.63 12.13 -1.24
C GLY A 208 21.20 12.14 -0.69
N ASN A 209 20.31 11.30 -1.23
CA ASN A 209 18.94 11.20 -0.75
C ASN A 209 18.80 10.44 0.58
N THR A 210 19.85 9.75 1.01
CA THR A 210 19.92 9.04 2.30
C THR A 210 20.90 9.70 3.26
N ASP A 211 21.41 10.91 2.94
CA ASP A 211 22.47 11.61 3.67
C ASP A 211 23.73 10.72 3.82
N GLY A 212 24.00 9.86 2.83
CA GLY A 212 25.10 8.90 2.81
C GLY A 212 24.85 7.60 3.57
N ALA A 213 23.73 7.46 4.29
CA ALA A 213 23.40 6.23 4.99
C ALA A 213 23.10 5.08 4.01
N GLN A 214 23.59 3.90 4.36
CA GLN A 214 23.30 2.62 3.71
C GLN A 214 22.27 1.81 4.50
N ALA A 215 22.10 2.14 5.80
CA ALA A 215 21.08 1.56 6.65
C ALA A 215 20.45 2.63 7.56
N PHE A 216 19.17 2.45 7.88
CA PHE A 216 18.47 3.13 8.97
C PHE A 216 18.09 2.06 9.98
N THR A 217 18.61 2.15 11.22
CA THR A 217 18.28 1.21 12.29
C THR A 217 17.25 1.83 13.22
N VAL A 218 16.15 1.13 13.49
CA VAL A 218 15.03 1.61 14.31
C VAL A 218 14.99 0.85 15.63
N GLY A 219 15.16 1.56 16.74
CA GLY A 219 15.20 0.94 18.06
C GLY A 219 16.54 0.29 18.37
N GLU A 220 16.51 -0.81 19.13
CA GLU A 220 17.71 -1.56 19.58
C GLU A 220 18.20 -2.56 18.51
N VAL A 221 18.31 -2.10 17.27
CA VAL A 221 18.72 -2.93 16.12
C VAL A 221 20.21 -2.80 15.88
N PRO A 222 20.96 -3.90 15.64
CA PRO A 222 22.38 -3.84 15.36
C PRO A 222 22.68 -3.14 14.03
N THR A 223 23.76 -2.40 13.98
CA THR A 223 24.26 -1.87 12.72
C THR A 223 24.94 -3.00 11.95
N PRO A 224 24.54 -3.27 10.69
CA PRO A 224 25.21 -4.29 9.90
C PRO A 224 26.68 -3.95 9.67
N ASP A 225 27.53 -4.96 9.73
CA ASP A 225 28.98 -4.80 9.56
C ASP A 225 29.33 -4.15 8.20
N GLY A 226 30.20 -3.17 8.25
CA GLY A 226 30.69 -2.48 7.05
C GLY A 226 29.72 -1.50 6.41
N LEU A 227 28.51 -1.31 6.93
CA LEU A 227 27.54 -0.34 6.44
C LEU A 227 27.55 0.95 7.28
N SER A 228 27.40 2.08 6.60
CA SER A 228 27.13 3.37 7.25
C SER A 228 25.64 3.44 7.64
N ALA A 229 25.34 3.54 8.93
CA ALA A 229 23.99 3.58 9.44
C ALA A 229 23.63 4.90 10.11
N THR A 230 22.35 5.30 9.97
CA THR A 230 21.70 6.33 10.78
C THR A 230 20.76 5.64 11.75
N ALA A 231 21.04 5.77 13.05
CA ALA A 231 20.22 5.16 14.09
C ALA A 231 19.08 6.08 14.52
N ILE A 232 17.88 5.52 14.59
CA ILE A 232 16.69 6.08 15.23
C ILE A 232 16.58 5.38 16.58
N LYS A 233 16.68 6.15 17.67
CA LYS A 233 16.83 5.58 19.00
C LYS A 233 15.59 4.84 19.46
N ALA A 234 15.80 3.83 20.32
CA ALA A 234 14.71 3.16 21.02
C ALA A 234 13.91 4.15 21.90
N GLY A 235 12.63 3.92 22.03
CA GLY A 235 11.70 4.74 22.80
C GLY A 235 10.27 4.18 22.73
N GLU A 236 9.34 4.91 23.30
CA GLU A 236 7.94 4.58 23.13
C GLU A 236 7.53 4.71 21.64
N PRO A 237 6.52 3.96 21.14
CA PRO A 237 6.13 3.96 19.73
C PRO A 237 5.88 5.36 19.14
N ALA A 238 5.26 6.24 19.93
CA ALA A 238 5.01 7.62 19.51
C ALA A 238 6.29 8.46 19.39
N GLU A 239 7.34 8.16 20.15
CA GLU A 239 8.62 8.83 20.09
C GLU A 239 9.41 8.38 18.87
N ILE A 240 9.48 7.08 18.63
CA ILE A 240 10.11 6.49 17.43
C ILE A 240 9.44 7.06 16.17
N ALA A 241 8.13 7.04 16.09
CA ALA A 241 7.40 7.58 14.94
C ALA A 241 7.64 9.08 14.72
N ALA A 242 7.74 9.87 15.78
CA ALA A 242 8.05 11.30 15.72
C ALA A 242 9.50 11.57 15.26
N GLU A 243 10.46 10.70 15.63
CA GLU A 243 11.84 10.78 15.19
C GLU A 243 11.98 10.38 13.71
N ILE A 244 11.31 9.30 13.29
CA ILE A 244 11.23 8.90 11.87
C ILE A 244 10.62 10.02 11.02
N ALA A 245 9.53 10.65 11.47
CA ALA A 245 8.93 11.77 10.78
C ALA A 245 9.90 12.96 10.65
N THR A 246 10.74 13.21 11.68
CA THR A 246 11.78 14.23 11.65
C THR A 246 12.90 13.89 10.66
N LEU A 247 13.34 12.63 10.64
CA LEU A 247 14.31 12.12 9.67
C LEU A 247 13.78 12.23 8.25
N ARG A 248 12.52 11.84 8.02
CA ARG A 248 11.84 11.98 6.74
C ARG A 248 11.86 13.42 6.24
N ASP A 249 11.53 14.39 7.10
CA ASP A 249 11.52 15.81 6.74
C ASP A 249 12.90 16.31 6.32
N LYS A 250 13.95 15.81 6.98
CA LYS A 250 15.35 16.10 6.62
C LYS A 250 15.72 15.50 5.26
N LEU A 251 15.38 14.23 5.02
CA LEU A 251 15.78 13.51 3.80
C LEU A 251 15.03 13.97 2.56
N ILE A 252 13.77 14.40 2.70
CA ILE A 252 12.91 14.82 1.59
C ILE A 252 12.94 16.36 1.40
N ASP A 253 13.61 17.09 2.30
CA ASP A 253 13.74 18.57 2.30
C ASP A 253 12.38 19.27 2.23
N GLY A 254 11.50 18.96 3.18
CA GLY A 254 10.22 19.65 3.30
C GLY A 254 9.16 18.96 4.14
N PRO A 255 8.09 19.69 4.46
CA PRO A 255 6.99 19.14 5.22
C PRO A 255 6.26 18.04 4.45
N PRO A 256 5.60 17.09 5.13
CA PRO A 256 4.74 16.11 4.48
C PRO A 256 3.51 16.79 3.88
N GLN A 257 2.88 16.14 2.91
CA GLN A 257 1.61 16.63 2.36
C GLN A 257 0.45 16.34 3.31
N HIS A 258 0.50 15.21 3.99
CA HIS A 258 -0.47 14.77 4.99
C HIS A 258 0.25 14.04 6.13
N ILE A 259 -0.48 13.79 7.21
CA ILE A 259 -0.04 12.96 8.33
C ILE A 259 -1.11 11.91 8.56
N VAL A 260 -0.71 10.65 8.71
CA VAL A 260 -1.60 9.56 9.14
C VAL A 260 -1.45 9.40 10.65
N LEU A 261 -2.57 9.39 11.36
CA LEU A 261 -2.63 9.07 12.78
C LEU A 261 -3.26 7.69 12.96
N ALA A 262 -2.48 6.72 13.45
CA ALA A 262 -2.86 5.34 13.66
C ALA A 262 -2.91 4.99 15.15
N SER A 263 -3.59 3.89 15.50
CA SER A 263 -3.60 3.37 16.86
C SER A 263 -2.25 2.75 17.22
N GLU A 264 -1.75 3.03 18.43
CA GLU A 264 -0.56 2.35 18.97
C GLU A 264 -0.87 0.97 19.55
N ALA A 265 -2.15 0.62 19.74
CA ALA A 265 -2.57 -0.62 20.38
C ALA A 265 -3.31 -1.58 19.43
N GLU A 266 -4.07 -1.04 18.47
CA GLU A 266 -4.89 -1.82 17.54
C GLU A 266 -4.14 -1.94 16.21
N SER A 267 -3.23 -2.91 16.15
CA SER A 267 -2.29 -3.08 15.03
C SER A 267 -2.98 -3.29 13.69
N GLU A 268 -4.03 -4.08 13.67
CA GLU A 268 -4.80 -4.43 12.48
C GLU A 268 -5.48 -3.22 11.82
N PHE A 269 -5.85 -2.20 12.61
CA PHE A 269 -6.35 -0.94 12.06
C PHE A 269 -5.22 -0.01 11.59
N ALA A 270 -4.00 -0.20 12.12
CA ALA A 270 -2.83 0.62 11.75
C ALA A 270 -2.12 0.12 10.48
N MET A 271 -2.12 -1.19 10.21
CA MET A 271 -1.37 -1.82 9.12
C MET A 271 -1.53 -1.14 7.75
N PRO A 272 -2.74 -0.76 7.29
CA PRO A 272 -2.89 -0.15 5.96
C PRO A 272 -2.15 1.18 5.81
N ALA A 273 -1.80 1.86 6.92
CA ALA A 273 -1.01 3.09 6.89
C ALA A 273 0.40 2.87 6.36
N ALA A 274 1.02 1.69 6.57
CA ALA A 274 2.36 1.37 6.07
C ALA A 274 2.45 1.46 4.54
N ALA A 275 1.47 0.86 3.85
CA ALA A 275 1.38 0.91 2.39
C ALA A 275 1.23 2.35 1.87
N TRP A 276 0.38 3.15 2.52
CA TRP A 276 0.22 4.56 2.15
C TRP A 276 1.50 5.36 2.40
N ALA A 277 2.14 5.20 3.56
CA ALA A 277 3.39 5.89 3.89
C ALA A 277 4.50 5.56 2.90
N ALA A 278 4.67 4.29 2.54
CA ALA A 278 5.64 3.85 1.55
C ALA A 278 5.41 4.47 0.16
N ARG A 279 4.15 4.67 -0.23
CA ARG A 279 3.78 5.24 -1.53
C ARG A 279 3.87 6.76 -1.56
N SER A 280 3.33 7.43 -0.52
CA SER A 280 3.13 8.89 -0.51
C SER A 280 4.29 9.66 0.11
N GLY A 281 5.01 9.06 1.07
CA GLY A 281 5.96 9.76 1.93
C GLY A 281 5.27 10.54 3.06
N ASP A 282 4.00 10.29 3.33
CA ASP A 282 3.29 10.86 4.47
C ASP A 282 3.64 10.07 5.73
N PRO A 283 4.12 10.69 6.81
CA PRO A 283 4.52 9.97 8.02
C PRO A 283 3.29 9.41 8.76
N VAL A 284 3.50 8.25 9.38
CA VAL A 284 2.56 7.66 10.33
C VAL A 284 2.98 8.05 11.74
N LEU A 285 2.04 8.63 12.50
CA LEU A 285 2.19 8.92 13.93
C LEU A 285 1.20 8.05 14.71
N PHE A 286 1.53 7.77 15.97
CA PHE A 286 0.70 6.90 16.81
C PHE A 286 -0.04 7.66 17.90
N SER A 287 -1.19 7.13 18.28
CA SER A 287 -2.03 7.62 19.36
C SER A 287 -2.60 6.48 20.17
N GLY A 288 -2.66 6.66 21.48
CA GLY A 288 -3.50 5.83 22.33
C GLY A 288 -4.99 6.04 22.05
N ALA A 289 -5.79 5.06 22.45
CA ALA A 289 -7.23 5.10 22.22
C ALA A 289 -7.91 6.34 22.84
N LYS A 290 -7.45 6.79 24.01
CA LYS A 290 -8.07 7.89 24.78
C LYS A 290 -7.13 9.07 25.06
N LYS A 291 -5.84 8.96 24.69
CA LYS A 291 -4.84 9.97 25.03
C LYS A 291 -3.88 10.17 23.86
N LEU A 292 -3.69 11.40 23.47
CA LEU A 292 -2.67 11.77 22.47
C LEU A 292 -1.30 11.83 23.16
N PRO A 293 -0.29 11.04 22.73
CA PRO A 293 1.06 11.11 23.29
C PRO A 293 1.70 12.48 23.08
N ALA A 294 2.55 12.90 24.01
CA ALA A 294 3.24 14.21 23.92
C ALA A 294 4.15 14.29 22.68
N ALA A 295 4.83 13.20 22.33
CA ALA A 295 5.69 13.14 21.14
C ALA A 295 4.87 13.36 19.85
N THR A 296 3.72 12.69 19.72
CA THR A 296 2.78 12.87 18.62
C THR A 296 2.28 14.31 18.54
N LEU A 297 1.86 14.89 19.68
CA LEU A 297 1.41 16.29 19.73
C LEU A 297 2.51 17.25 19.29
N MET A 298 3.78 17.02 19.68
CA MET A 298 4.91 17.83 19.25
C MET A 298 5.19 17.67 17.75
N ALA A 299 5.10 16.45 17.22
CA ALA A 299 5.25 16.18 15.79
C ALA A 299 4.18 16.91 14.97
N LEU A 300 2.93 16.86 15.37
CA LEU A 300 1.83 17.60 14.73
C LEU A 300 2.05 19.13 14.78
N LYS A 301 2.56 19.67 15.88
CA LYS A 301 2.86 21.10 16.02
C LYS A 301 4.01 21.57 15.12
N ARG A 302 4.90 20.70 14.67
CA ARG A 302 5.92 21.07 13.66
C ARG A 302 5.25 21.42 12.32
N HIS A 303 4.11 20.80 12.01
CA HIS A 303 3.40 20.96 10.74
C HIS A 303 1.93 21.39 10.93
N PRO A 304 1.67 22.59 11.52
CA PRO A 304 0.31 22.99 11.95
C PRO A 304 -0.67 23.24 10.79
N LYS A 305 -0.18 23.16 9.54
CA LYS A 305 -1.01 23.35 8.33
C LYS A 305 -1.10 22.09 7.47
N VAL A 306 -0.61 20.96 7.95
CA VAL A 306 -0.65 19.68 7.24
C VAL A 306 -1.89 18.91 7.68
N PRO A 307 -2.78 18.51 6.75
CA PRO A 307 -3.99 17.75 7.09
C PRO A 307 -3.66 16.43 7.78
N VAL A 308 -4.49 16.04 8.76
CA VAL A 308 -4.32 14.81 9.52
C VAL A 308 -5.46 13.85 9.20
N TYR A 309 -5.11 12.63 8.82
CA TYR A 309 -6.05 11.56 8.55
C TYR A 309 -5.95 10.49 9.65
N VAL A 310 -7.02 10.35 10.42
CA VAL A 310 -7.11 9.36 11.51
C VAL A 310 -7.60 8.05 10.91
N LEU A 311 -6.80 7.00 11.00
CA LEU A 311 -7.13 5.68 10.49
C LEU A 311 -7.69 4.80 11.61
N GLY A 312 -8.84 4.20 11.35
CA GLY A 312 -9.53 3.32 12.29
C GLY A 312 -10.76 3.94 12.97
N PRO A 313 -11.60 3.09 13.59
CA PRO A 313 -12.85 3.48 14.26
C PRO A 313 -12.63 4.29 15.54
N SER A 314 -13.72 4.78 16.11
CA SER A 314 -13.66 5.53 17.39
C SER A 314 -13.31 4.67 18.60
N SER A 315 -13.39 3.35 18.49
CA SER A 315 -12.86 2.39 19.47
C SER A 315 -11.33 2.39 19.50
N ALA A 316 -10.68 2.42 18.33
CA ALA A 316 -9.23 2.45 18.21
C ALA A 316 -8.65 3.83 18.60
N ILE A 317 -9.25 4.94 18.12
CA ILE A 317 -8.85 6.31 18.46
C ILE A 317 -10.12 7.13 18.71
N SER A 318 -10.33 7.54 19.96
CA SER A 318 -11.57 8.20 20.38
C SER A 318 -11.80 9.56 19.72
N SER A 319 -13.06 10.00 19.70
CA SER A 319 -13.41 11.34 19.21
C SER A 319 -12.80 12.46 20.07
N ASP A 320 -12.43 12.19 21.33
CA ASP A 320 -11.76 13.16 22.19
C ASP A 320 -10.34 13.43 21.72
N VAL A 321 -9.60 12.38 21.35
CA VAL A 321 -8.28 12.52 20.72
C VAL A 321 -8.39 13.28 19.41
N VAL A 322 -9.35 12.95 18.56
CA VAL A 322 -9.57 13.67 17.30
C VAL A 322 -9.83 15.16 17.54
N ARG A 323 -10.61 15.51 18.56
CA ARG A 323 -10.84 16.92 18.95
C ARG A 323 -9.58 17.60 19.49
N GLU A 324 -8.68 16.84 20.14
CA GLU A 324 -7.39 17.37 20.58
C GLU A 324 -6.49 17.66 19.40
N VAL A 325 -6.37 16.74 18.44
CA VAL A 325 -5.64 16.96 17.18
C VAL A 325 -6.21 18.16 16.42
N ALA A 326 -7.52 18.30 16.37
CA ALA A 326 -8.20 19.41 15.70
C ALA A 326 -7.91 20.81 16.32
N ARG A 327 -7.33 20.87 17.51
CA ARG A 327 -6.82 22.15 18.09
C ARG A 327 -5.48 22.57 17.46
N VAL A 328 -4.72 21.61 16.92
CA VAL A 328 -3.46 21.88 16.21
C VAL A 328 -3.74 22.17 14.73
N ASP A 329 -4.49 21.29 14.05
CA ASP A 329 -4.94 21.49 12.67
C ASP A 329 -6.44 21.16 12.55
N LYS A 330 -7.22 22.10 11.99
CA LYS A 330 -8.67 21.95 11.81
C LYS A 330 -9.04 20.98 10.68
N ARG A 331 -8.08 20.55 9.85
CA ARG A 331 -8.29 19.66 8.71
C ARG A 331 -8.05 18.21 9.12
N VAL A 332 -8.77 17.76 10.15
CA VAL A 332 -8.74 16.38 10.62
C VAL A 332 -9.91 15.62 10.01
N LYS A 333 -9.62 14.48 9.39
CA LYS A 333 -10.62 13.58 8.83
C LYS A 333 -10.36 12.17 9.32
N ARG A 334 -11.42 11.38 9.44
CA ARG A 334 -11.34 9.96 9.80
C ARG A 334 -11.60 9.09 8.58
N VAL A 335 -10.81 8.03 8.44
CA VAL A 335 -11.03 6.94 7.48
C VAL A 335 -11.17 5.67 8.31
N SER A 336 -12.29 4.98 8.22
CA SER A 336 -12.52 3.77 9.01
C SER A 336 -13.56 2.84 8.38
N GLY A 337 -13.37 1.53 8.62
CA GLY A 337 -14.39 0.49 8.50
C GLY A 337 -14.87 0.05 9.88
N GLU A 338 -15.80 -0.91 9.91
CA GLU A 338 -16.33 -1.49 11.16
C GLU A 338 -15.35 -2.48 11.78
N ASP A 339 -14.63 -3.22 10.93
CA ASP A 339 -13.57 -4.17 11.28
C ASP A 339 -12.26 -3.86 10.52
N PRO A 340 -11.16 -4.57 10.80
CA PRO A 340 -9.87 -4.35 10.13
C PRO A 340 -9.91 -4.54 8.60
N VAL A 341 -10.66 -5.51 8.10
CA VAL A 341 -10.79 -5.78 6.66
C VAL A 341 -11.52 -4.62 5.97
N GLU A 342 -12.66 -4.21 6.53
CA GLU A 342 -13.41 -3.06 6.02
C GLU A 342 -12.63 -1.75 6.15
N ASN A 343 -11.82 -1.61 7.21
CA ASN A 343 -10.95 -0.45 7.40
C ASN A 343 -9.88 -0.34 6.30
N ALA A 344 -9.26 -1.45 5.92
CA ALA A 344 -8.31 -1.49 4.80
C ALA A 344 -9.00 -1.13 3.47
N ILE A 345 -10.20 -1.67 3.22
CA ILE A 345 -11.02 -1.35 2.04
C ILE A 345 -11.44 0.11 2.06
N ALA A 346 -11.83 0.65 3.23
CA ALA A 346 -12.18 2.06 3.34
C ALA A 346 -11.04 2.98 2.93
N LEU A 347 -9.79 2.68 3.32
CA LEU A 347 -8.61 3.43 2.89
C LEU A 347 -8.32 3.24 1.40
N ALA A 348 -8.49 2.02 0.87
CA ALA A 348 -8.32 1.72 -0.55
C ALA A 348 -9.27 2.54 -1.44
N ARG A 349 -10.51 2.68 -1.02
CA ARG A 349 -11.55 3.48 -1.73
C ARG A 349 -11.45 4.98 -1.47
N TYR A 350 -10.79 5.40 -0.40
CA TYR A 350 -10.82 6.78 0.06
C TYR A 350 -10.15 7.74 -0.91
N ALA A 351 -10.74 8.93 -1.06
CA ALA A 351 -10.17 10.06 -1.80
C ALA A 351 -10.49 11.38 -1.12
N SER A 352 -9.49 12.21 -0.90
CA SER A 352 -9.66 13.56 -0.35
C SER A 352 -8.50 14.46 -0.78
N GLY A 353 -8.64 15.14 -1.91
CA GLY A 353 -7.53 15.81 -2.58
C GLY A 353 -6.51 14.77 -3.03
N ASP A 354 -5.26 14.93 -2.62
CA ASP A 354 -4.17 14.02 -2.97
C ASP A 354 -3.97 12.89 -1.92
N PHE A 355 -4.85 12.79 -0.90
CA PHE A 355 -4.82 11.73 0.09
C PHE A 355 -5.80 10.61 -0.25
N GLY A 356 -5.32 9.35 -0.12
CA GLY A 356 -6.08 8.13 -0.31
C GLY A 356 -5.84 7.49 -1.68
N TRP A 357 -6.09 6.19 -1.77
CA TRP A 357 -5.80 5.42 -2.97
C TRP A 357 -6.78 5.69 -4.12
N ASN A 358 -8.03 6.03 -3.79
CA ASN A 358 -9.12 6.26 -4.77
C ASN A 358 -9.33 5.08 -5.74
N ILE A 359 -9.10 3.84 -5.28
CA ILE A 359 -9.24 2.65 -6.13
C ILE A 359 -10.67 2.12 -6.04
N ASN A 360 -11.45 2.43 -7.07
CA ASN A 360 -12.84 2.04 -7.25
C ASN A 360 -13.10 1.41 -8.63
N ASP A 361 -12.06 1.21 -9.41
CA ASP A 361 -12.07 0.66 -10.77
C ASP A 361 -10.89 -0.30 -10.98
N PRO A 362 -10.86 -1.14 -12.02
CA PRO A 362 -9.76 -2.07 -12.29
C PRO A 362 -8.51 -1.36 -12.83
N GLY A 363 -7.38 -2.06 -12.82
CA GLY A 363 -6.11 -1.59 -13.38
C GLY A 363 -5.06 -1.30 -12.32
N HIS A 364 -5.12 -1.99 -11.19
CA HIS A 364 -4.28 -1.71 -10.02
C HIS A 364 -3.59 -2.97 -9.49
N GLY A 365 -2.51 -2.73 -8.75
CA GLY A 365 -1.93 -3.73 -7.86
C GLY A 365 -2.67 -3.74 -6.52
N PHE A 366 -2.55 -4.84 -5.81
CA PHE A 366 -3.03 -4.98 -4.45
C PHE A 366 -2.01 -5.81 -3.68
N VAL A 367 -1.96 -5.62 -2.37
CA VAL A 367 -1.18 -6.46 -1.45
C VAL A 367 -2.17 -7.04 -0.45
N VAL A 368 -2.16 -8.35 -0.24
CA VAL A 368 -3.03 -9.02 0.74
C VAL A 368 -2.17 -9.68 1.80
N ALA A 369 -2.41 -9.36 3.06
CA ALA A 369 -1.71 -9.93 4.21
C ALA A 369 -2.72 -10.30 5.32
N ARG A 370 -2.28 -11.14 6.26
CA ARG A 370 -3.05 -11.47 7.46
C ARG A 370 -3.20 -10.25 8.37
N SER A 371 -4.39 -10.05 8.93
CA SER A 371 -4.67 -8.94 9.86
C SER A 371 -3.99 -9.11 11.22
N ASP A 372 -3.70 -10.34 11.61
CA ASP A 372 -3.02 -10.70 12.86
C ASP A 372 -1.49 -10.64 12.79
N SER A 373 -0.93 -10.24 11.65
CA SER A 373 0.52 -10.20 11.39
C SER A 373 0.99 -8.78 11.02
N PRO A 374 0.98 -7.82 11.96
CA PRO A 374 1.22 -6.42 11.66
C PRO A 374 2.61 -6.12 11.10
N LEU A 375 3.63 -6.82 11.58
CA LEU A 375 4.98 -6.69 11.06
C LEU A 375 5.06 -7.16 9.59
N THR A 376 4.44 -8.30 9.28
CA THR A 376 4.35 -8.82 7.90
C THR A 376 3.67 -7.82 6.96
N GLY A 377 2.59 -7.18 7.40
CA GLY A 377 1.94 -6.11 6.64
C GLY A 377 2.82 -4.90 6.42
N ALA A 378 3.64 -4.51 7.42
CA ALA A 378 4.56 -3.39 7.30
C ALA A 378 5.73 -3.69 6.33
N VAL A 379 6.35 -4.87 6.42
CA VAL A 379 7.45 -5.25 5.52
C VAL A 379 7.00 -5.48 4.08
N ALA A 380 5.71 -5.71 3.85
CA ALA A 380 5.12 -5.77 2.52
C ALA A 380 4.91 -4.39 1.84
N ALA A 381 5.03 -3.29 2.58
CA ALA A 381 4.79 -1.93 2.08
C ALA A 381 5.60 -1.54 0.81
N PRO A 382 6.83 -2.03 0.57
CA PRO A 382 7.55 -1.78 -0.68
C PRO A 382 6.80 -2.21 -1.93
N LEU A 383 6.00 -3.27 -1.89
CA LEU A 383 5.17 -3.73 -3.01
C LEU A 383 4.05 -2.73 -3.35
N SER A 384 3.51 -2.05 -2.33
CA SER A 384 2.52 -0.98 -2.50
C SER A 384 3.08 0.29 -3.14
N ALA A 385 4.41 0.47 -3.12
CA ALA A 385 5.10 1.64 -3.65
C ALA A 385 5.84 1.40 -4.97
N SER A 386 5.81 0.17 -5.51
CA SER A 386 6.62 -0.25 -6.66
C SER A 386 5.80 -1.06 -7.65
N GLY A 387 6.20 -1.05 -8.93
CA GLY A 387 5.54 -1.82 -9.98
C GLY A 387 4.05 -1.49 -10.13
N THR A 388 3.21 -2.51 -10.12
CA THR A 388 1.75 -2.38 -10.02
C THR A 388 1.37 -2.06 -8.57
N TRP A 389 1.52 -0.81 -8.21
CA TRP A 389 1.28 -0.31 -6.87
C TRP A 389 -0.20 -0.31 -6.48
N GLY A 390 -0.48 -0.38 -5.18
CA GLY A 390 -1.83 -0.29 -4.63
C GLY A 390 -1.87 -0.52 -3.12
N PRO A 391 -3.08 -0.56 -2.54
CA PRO A 391 -3.27 -0.64 -1.09
C PRO A 391 -2.90 -2.00 -0.52
N LEU A 392 -2.57 -2.00 0.76
CA LEU A 392 -2.60 -3.19 1.60
C LEU A 392 -4.05 -3.47 1.99
N LEU A 393 -4.52 -4.64 1.63
CA LEU A 393 -5.79 -5.23 2.01
C LEU A 393 -5.53 -6.34 3.04
N LEU A 394 -6.52 -6.64 3.86
CA LEU A 394 -6.37 -7.60 4.95
C LEU A 394 -7.31 -8.79 4.77
N THR A 395 -6.83 -9.97 5.17
CA THR A 395 -7.65 -11.15 5.43
C THR A 395 -7.50 -11.56 6.89
N ASP A 396 -8.59 -11.96 7.53
CA ASP A 396 -8.64 -12.35 8.95
C ASP A 396 -8.62 -13.87 9.15
N ASP A 397 -8.67 -14.63 8.06
CA ASP A 397 -8.67 -16.09 8.08
C ASP A 397 -7.66 -16.62 7.03
N ALA A 398 -7.05 -17.77 7.31
CA ALA A 398 -6.09 -18.39 6.38
C ALA A 398 -6.80 -19.08 5.20
N ASP A 399 -7.93 -19.73 5.46
CA ASP A 399 -8.60 -20.61 4.53
C ASP A 399 -9.75 -19.95 3.79
N THR A 400 -10.35 -18.91 4.40
CA THR A 400 -11.60 -18.29 3.94
C THR A 400 -11.41 -16.83 3.57
N LEU A 401 -11.72 -16.46 2.34
CA LEU A 401 -11.68 -15.06 1.91
C LEU A 401 -12.82 -14.26 2.57
N PRO A 402 -12.52 -13.20 3.35
CA PRO A 402 -13.53 -12.38 4.00
C PRO A 402 -14.56 -11.84 3.01
N LYS A 403 -15.83 -11.87 3.39
CA LYS A 403 -16.93 -11.43 2.52
C LYS A 403 -16.76 -9.99 2.02
N ALA A 404 -16.28 -9.09 2.88
CA ALA A 404 -16.02 -7.69 2.54
C ALA A 404 -14.91 -7.58 1.49
N LEU A 405 -13.79 -8.32 1.68
CA LEU A 405 -12.68 -8.34 0.74
C LEU A 405 -13.10 -8.93 -0.61
N ARG A 406 -13.83 -10.06 -0.59
CA ARG A 406 -14.40 -10.65 -1.79
C ARG A 406 -15.31 -9.67 -2.54
N GLY A 407 -16.16 -8.95 -1.84
CA GLY A 407 -17.04 -7.93 -2.42
C GLY A 407 -16.24 -6.79 -3.06
N TYR A 408 -15.20 -6.31 -2.39
CA TYR A 408 -14.34 -5.27 -2.94
C TYR A 408 -13.61 -5.71 -4.22
N LEU A 409 -13.02 -6.92 -4.21
CA LEU A 409 -12.33 -7.46 -5.39
C LEU A 409 -13.30 -7.70 -6.57
N LEU A 410 -14.56 -8.03 -6.30
CA LEU A 410 -15.61 -8.11 -7.33
C LEU A 410 -15.95 -6.74 -7.91
N ASP A 411 -16.04 -5.72 -7.07
CA ASP A 411 -16.37 -4.35 -7.53
C ASP A 411 -15.28 -3.77 -8.46
N VAL A 412 -14.03 -4.12 -8.20
CA VAL A 412 -12.88 -3.67 -9.03
C VAL A 412 -12.41 -4.75 -10.02
N LYS A 413 -13.24 -5.77 -10.27
CA LYS A 413 -12.86 -6.87 -11.17
C LYS A 413 -12.62 -6.36 -12.60
N PRO A 414 -11.51 -6.76 -13.25
CA PRO A 414 -11.24 -6.37 -14.62
C PRO A 414 -12.23 -6.97 -15.61
N GLY A 415 -12.58 -6.19 -16.62
CA GLY A 415 -13.51 -6.65 -17.65
C GLY A 415 -13.24 -6.04 -19.02
N TYR A 416 -13.67 -6.75 -20.07
CA TYR A 416 -13.64 -6.27 -21.45
C TYR A 416 -14.92 -6.62 -22.19
N THR A 417 -15.26 -5.83 -23.21
CA THR A 417 -16.45 -6.08 -24.04
C THR A 417 -16.08 -6.75 -25.36
N THR A 418 -15.10 -6.23 -26.08
CA THR A 418 -14.75 -6.68 -27.44
C THR A 418 -13.30 -7.18 -27.56
N ASP A 419 -12.35 -6.47 -26.98
CA ASP A 419 -10.91 -6.72 -27.16
C ASP A 419 -10.20 -6.75 -25.80
N PRO A 420 -9.75 -7.95 -25.33
CA PRO A 420 -9.09 -8.09 -24.05
C PRO A 420 -7.74 -7.36 -23.98
N THR A 421 -7.07 -7.12 -25.12
CA THR A 421 -5.77 -6.45 -25.15
C THR A 421 -5.83 -4.97 -24.76
N ARG A 422 -7.03 -4.39 -24.74
CA ARG A 422 -7.29 -3.01 -24.35
C ARG A 422 -7.87 -2.87 -22.94
N ALA A 423 -7.98 -3.95 -22.22
CA ALA A 423 -8.49 -3.97 -20.86
C ALA A 423 -7.39 -3.61 -19.85
N PHE A 424 -7.83 -3.17 -18.69
CA PHE A 424 -6.97 -3.04 -17.52
C PHE A 424 -6.87 -4.39 -16.81
N TYR A 425 -5.74 -4.63 -16.13
CA TYR A 425 -5.48 -5.86 -15.41
C TYR A 425 -5.21 -5.55 -13.94
N ASN A 426 -5.71 -6.39 -13.05
CA ASN A 426 -5.33 -6.36 -11.66
C ASN A 426 -4.19 -7.35 -11.41
N HIS A 427 -3.34 -7.05 -10.43
CA HIS A 427 -2.36 -7.98 -9.90
C HIS A 427 -2.41 -7.97 -8.37
N VAL A 428 -2.30 -9.13 -7.74
CA VAL A 428 -2.37 -9.24 -6.28
C VAL A 428 -1.12 -9.94 -5.74
N TRP A 429 -0.40 -9.26 -4.86
CA TRP A 429 0.65 -9.84 -4.06
C TRP A 429 0.04 -10.49 -2.82
N VAL A 430 0.29 -11.79 -2.63
CA VAL A 430 -0.15 -12.57 -1.47
C VAL A 430 1.04 -12.75 -0.55
N ILE A 431 0.95 -12.26 0.69
CA ILE A 431 2.08 -12.16 1.61
C ILE A 431 2.07 -13.29 2.64
N GLY A 432 3.22 -13.94 2.79
CA GLY A 432 3.40 -15.08 3.68
C GLY A 432 3.29 -16.42 2.95
N ASP A 433 3.49 -17.49 3.69
CA ASP A 433 3.42 -18.87 3.21
C ASP A 433 1.96 -19.39 3.06
N GLN A 434 1.81 -20.69 2.85
CA GLN A 434 0.49 -21.31 2.70
C GLN A 434 -0.24 -21.51 4.03
N GLU A 435 0.44 -21.39 5.17
CA GLU A 435 -0.19 -21.40 6.50
C GLU A 435 -0.80 -20.04 6.82
N ALA A 436 -0.18 -18.96 6.32
CA ALA A 436 -0.72 -17.60 6.48
C ALA A 436 -1.96 -17.38 5.59
N ILE A 437 -1.88 -17.72 4.31
CA ILE A 437 -3.00 -17.63 3.35
C ILE A 437 -2.93 -18.85 2.47
N ASP A 438 -3.91 -19.75 2.56
CA ASP A 438 -3.86 -21.02 1.87
C ASP A 438 -3.97 -20.91 0.33
N VAL A 439 -3.71 -22.01 -0.35
CA VAL A 439 -3.74 -22.04 -1.82
C VAL A 439 -5.15 -21.88 -2.39
N ASN A 440 -6.21 -22.27 -1.65
CA ASN A 440 -7.59 -22.12 -2.12
C ASN A 440 -8.01 -20.66 -2.04
N GLN A 441 -7.66 -19.98 -0.95
CA GLN A 441 -7.92 -18.54 -0.82
C GLN A 441 -7.13 -17.76 -1.89
N GLN A 442 -5.86 -18.10 -2.14
CA GLN A 442 -5.09 -17.48 -3.23
C GLN A 442 -5.73 -17.75 -4.60
N ALA A 443 -6.22 -18.96 -4.86
CA ALA A 443 -6.90 -19.30 -6.12
C ALA A 443 -8.21 -18.51 -6.29
N GLU A 444 -8.96 -18.27 -5.21
CA GLU A 444 -10.15 -17.43 -5.24
C GLU A 444 -9.79 -15.98 -5.55
N ILE A 445 -8.74 -15.44 -4.92
CA ILE A 445 -8.22 -14.07 -5.20
C ILE A 445 -7.79 -13.98 -6.68
N ASP A 446 -7.08 -14.98 -7.20
CA ASP A 446 -6.66 -15.03 -8.61
C ASP A 446 -7.86 -14.97 -9.56
N GLN A 447 -8.90 -15.76 -9.29
CA GLN A 447 -10.14 -15.77 -10.08
C GLN A 447 -10.88 -14.40 -10.02
N LEU A 448 -10.85 -13.73 -8.86
CA LEU A 448 -11.45 -12.39 -8.71
C LEU A 448 -10.64 -11.32 -9.43
N ALA A 449 -9.33 -11.47 -9.53
CA ALA A 449 -8.45 -10.57 -10.28
C ALA A 449 -8.43 -10.86 -11.78
N GLU A 450 -8.98 -11.99 -12.22
CA GLU A 450 -8.96 -12.42 -13.61
C GLU A 450 -9.82 -11.51 -14.50
N LEU A 451 -9.28 -11.20 -15.69
CA LEU A 451 -9.95 -10.43 -16.72
C LEU A 451 -11.15 -11.22 -17.29
N ALA A 452 -12.36 -10.72 -17.12
CA ALA A 452 -13.57 -11.37 -17.59
C ALA A 452 -14.22 -10.64 -18.78
N LYS A 453 -14.83 -11.41 -19.69
CA LYS A 453 -15.66 -10.80 -20.75
C LYS A 453 -16.95 -10.28 -20.14
N ILE A 454 -17.20 -8.97 -20.28
CA ILE A 454 -18.44 -8.30 -19.82
C ILE A 454 -19.35 -8.08 -21.03
N GLY A 455 -20.61 -8.54 -20.95
CA GLY A 455 -21.61 -8.25 -21.97
C GLY A 455 -21.48 -9.13 -23.22
N GLY A 456 -22.44 -9.95 -23.38
CA GLY A 456 -22.74 -10.88 -24.46
C GLY A 456 -23.93 -11.75 -24.07
N GLY A 457 -24.82 -11.19 -23.24
CA GLY A 457 -26.16 -11.73 -23.11
C GLY A 457 -26.94 -11.31 -24.36
N GLU A 458 -27.25 -12.28 -25.23
CA GLU A 458 -28.28 -12.15 -26.23
C GLU A 458 -29.64 -11.92 -25.56
#